data_ecfe3309d92904bfb56f172c485daeb8
#
_entry.id   ecfe3309d92904bfb56f172c485daeb8
#
_cell.length_a   1.000
_cell.length_b   1.000
_cell.length_c   1.000
_cell.angle_alpha   90.00
_cell.angle_beta   90.00
_cell.angle_gamma   90.00
#
_symmetry.space_group_name_H-M   'P 1'
#
loop_
_entity.id
_entity.type
_entity.pdbx_description
1 polymer ?
#
loop_
_entity_poly.entity_id
_entity_poly.type
_entity_poly.pdbx_seq_one_letter_code
_entity_poly.pdbx_strand_id
1 'polypeptide(L)'
;VATRETVALLDGAVWTDARALPALARDRVEALTLLQAELLSDLDGLDAAFDTWLLEQRRRLHDIALEAATERLAAATTAEARAQEARRVLAIDPAQEPVWRIMIRAEAERGDRGGAFAAWEECRRVFAERFRSAPSPETAALAESLRGEVATPAPQPVRRSTLRGARLGVLPFKMLGEGADPEVSLGLAGEITAALARFRWLVLVDSASVAAAERQAKPEGALDLDFSLSGTVQRAGSRVRVTLRLTDHRPPEAVVWAERFDRDAGDLLALQDEIAAEVVARVDPEILLIEANRAASRHSVMPTAYELLLRAIPAIYRLDRESYELAGTLLTEATKLEPDYAPAFAWHAYWHLFLVGQGWAPAGEEVLAKSEELASRAVALDPSDAQALAILGHVRAFLHHRVAEAVSLYERAIALNPNLPMAWVFSALTLSYRGEHEEALRRWERYKRLAPLHPHAFFFDSARLVPLLLLSRHEEVDSAARQVTALHAGFTFPYKIWLSALGHLGRIEDAEKVRARLSTMEPDFDLSKARERAPFQRDVDLEHYVLGLKRAGLV
;
A
#
# COMPACT_ATOMS: atom_id res chain seq x y z
N VAL A 1 -40.15 -35.87 13.41
CA VAL A 1 -40.94 -36.69 14.33
C VAL A 1 -41.03 -35.94 15.65
N ALA A 2 -42.22 -35.73 16.15
CA ALA A 2 -42.44 -35.06 17.43
C ALA A 2 -43.16 -36.03 18.40
N THR A 3 -42.68 -36.13 19.63
CA THR A 3 -43.34 -36.77 20.76
C THR A 3 -43.68 -35.68 21.81
N ARG A 4 -44.32 -36.07 22.94
CA ARG A 4 -44.57 -35.12 24.03
C ARG A 4 -43.27 -34.59 24.68
N GLU A 5 -42.16 -35.28 24.51
CA GLU A 5 -40.88 -34.97 25.17
C GLU A 5 -39.75 -34.67 24.19
N THR A 6 -39.90 -35.00 22.91
CA THR A 6 -38.81 -34.82 21.91
C THR A 6 -39.37 -34.38 20.56
N VAL A 7 -38.63 -33.49 19.91
CA VAL A 7 -38.79 -33.13 18.50
C VAL A 7 -37.48 -33.53 17.78
N ALA A 8 -37.59 -34.37 16.76
CA ALA A 8 -36.47 -34.78 15.94
C ALA A 8 -36.76 -34.60 14.46
N LEU A 9 -35.82 -34.11 13.72
CA LEU A 9 -35.85 -34.08 12.27
C LEU A 9 -35.54 -35.49 11.73
N LEU A 10 -36.20 -35.89 10.65
CA LEU A 10 -35.86 -37.11 9.93
C LEU A 10 -34.47 -36.93 9.31
N ASP A 11 -33.64 -37.99 9.35
CA ASP A 11 -32.32 -37.95 8.73
C ASP A 11 -32.45 -37.64 7.25
N GLY A 12 -31.71 -36.62 6.78
CA GLY A 12 -31.72 -36.13 5.42
C GLY A 12 -32.87 -35.18 5.06
N ALA A 13 -33.82 -34.90 5.96
CA ALA A 13 -34.94 -33.98 5.71
C ALA A 13 -34.49 -32.50 5.64
N VAL A 14 -33.38 -32.15 6.30
CA VAL A 14 -32.79 -30.81 6.31
C VAL A 14 -31.28 -30.94 6.14
N TRP A 15 -30.74 -30.25 5.16
CA TRP A 15 -29.30 -30.09 5.03
C TRP A 15 -28.84 -29.05 6.05
N THR A 16 -27.80 -29.36 6.82
CA THR A 16 -27.13 -28.41 7.70
C THR A 16 -25.63 -28.45 7.43
N ASP A 17 -24.97 -27.29 7.41
CA ASP A 17 -23.54 -27.15 7.28
C ASP A 17 -22.79 -27.95 8.34
N ALA A 18 -23.17 -27.84 9.62
CA ALA A 18 -22.57 -28.59 10.73
C ALA A 18 -22.56 -30.12 10.56
N ARG A 19 -23.51 -30.70 9.79
CA ARG A 19 -23.53 -32.13 9.44
C ARG A 19 -22.71 -32.45 8.20
N ALA A 20 -22.71 -31.56 7.22
CA ALA A 20 -22.05 -31.78 5.93
C ALA A 20 -20.54 -31.47 5.99
N LEU A 21 -20.15 -30.45 6.77
CA LEU A 21 -18.78 -29.96 6.87
C LEU A 21 -17.75 -31.03 7.25
N PRO A 22 -17.96 -31.94 8.20
CA PRO A 22 -16.98 -32.98 8.53
C PRO A 22 -16.60 -33.88 7.36
N ALA A 23 -17.56 -34.15 6.46
CA ALA A 23 -17.30 -34.96 5.26
C ALA A 23 -16.68 -34.14 4.15
N LEU A 24 -17.02 -32.85 4.04
CA LEU A 24 -16.54 -31.95 2.98
C LEU A 24 -15.19 -31.31 3.29
N ALA A 25 -14.81 -31.20 4.57
CA ALA A 25 -13.60 -30.49 5.01
C ALA A 25 -12.31 -31.11 4.45
N ARG A 26 -12.30 -32.42 4.19
CA ARG A 26 -11.16 -33.13 3.57
C ARG A 26 -10.99 -32.83 2.10
N ASP A 27 -12.08 -32.62 1.38
CA ASP A 27 -12.09 -32.51 -0.09
C ASP A 27 -12.20 -31.06 -0.58
N ARG A 28 -12.82 -30.16 0.18
CA ARG A 28 -13.11 -28.80 -0.24
C ARG A 28 -12.58 -27.75 0.74
N VAL A 29 -11.76 -26.84 0.21
CA VAL A 29 -11.15 -25.73 0.98
C VAL A 29 -12.21 -24.80 1.60
N GLU A 30 -13.31 -24.56 0.86
CA GLU A 30 -14.41 -23.69 1.30
C GLU A 30 -15.08 -24.21 2.58
N ALA A 31 -15.09 -25.53 2.79
CA ALA A 31 -15.64 -26.13 3.99
C ALA A 31 -14.81 -25.79 5.24
N LEU A 32 -13.49 -25.70 5.12
CA LEU A 32 -12.61 -25.27 6.24
C LEU A 32 -12.87 -23.83 6.65
N THR A 33 -13.20 -22.95 5.70
CA THR A 33 -13.52 -21.54 5.99
C THR A 33 -14.82 -21.41 6.79
N LEU A 34 -15.82 -22.25 6.50
CA LEU A 34 -17.07 -22.29 7.27
C LEU A 34 -16.87 -22.82 8.69
N LEU A 35 -15.91 -23.74 8.90
CA LEU A 35 -15.55 -24.26 10.22
C LEU A 35 -14.78 -23.28 11.11
N GLN A 36 -14.33 -22.14 10.57
CA GLN A 36 -13.72 -21.06 11.35
C GLN A 36 -14.75 -20.19 12.06
N ALA A 37 -16.02 -20.21 11.61
CA ALA A 37 -17.10 -19.51 12.28
C ALA A 37 -17.54 -20.30 13.53
N GLU A 38 -17.80 -19.59 14.62
CA GLU A 38 -18.25 -20.21 15.85
C GLU A 38 -19.71 -20.69 15.72
N LEU A 39 -19.95 -21.98 15.97
CA LEU A 39 -21.28 -22.57 15.89
C LEU A 39 -22.23 -21.86 16.84
N LEU A 40 -23.34 -21.30 16.32
CA LEU A 40 -24.42 -20.67 17.09
C LEU A 40 -23.88 -19.62 18.09
N SER A 41 -23.03 -18.69 17.60
CA SER A 41 -22.37 -17.66 18.43
C SER A 41 -23.31 -16.71 19.17
N ASP A 42 -24.55 -16.60 18.70
CA ASP A 42 -25.61 -15.73 19.23
C ASP A 42 -26.55 -16.44 20.25
N LEU A 43 -26.32 -17.72 20.56
CA LEU A 43 -27.15 -18.51 21.44
C LEU A 43 -26.51 -18.89 22.78
N ASP A 44 -25.44 -18.19 23.17
CA ASP A 44 -24.78 -18.41 24.47
C ASP A 44 -25.65 -17.89 25.64
N GLY A 45 -25.65 -18.63 26.73
CA GLY A 45 -26.35 -18.24 27.98
C GLY A 45 -27.86 -18.50 28.01
N LEU A 46 -28.37 -19.32 27.10
CA LEU A 46 -29.79 -19.68 27.08
C LEU A 46 -30.16 -20.66 28.22
N ASP A 47 -29.34 -21.67 28.43
CA ASP A 47 -29.52 -22.70 29.46
C ASP A 47 -28.21 -23.43 29.73
N ALA A 48 -27.91 -23.75 30.98
CA ALA A 48 -26.61 -24.36 31.37
C ALA A 48 -26.36 -25.74 30.73
N ALA A 49 -27.42 -26.53 30.48
CA ALA A 49 -27.29 -27.82 29.81
C ALA A 49 -27.04 -27.64 28.30
N PHE A 50 -27.74 -26.66 27.70
CA PHE A 50 -27.52 -26.28 26.30
C PHE A 50 -26.13 -25.71 26.08
N ASP A 51 -25.68 -24.82 26.97
CA ASP A 51 -24.34 -24.22 26.89
C ASP A 51 -23.23 -25.31 26.99
N THR A 52 -23.39 -26.28 27.87
CA THR A 52 -22.49 -27.43 27.99
C THR A 52 -22.45 -28.25 26.69
N TRP A 53 -23.62 -28.58 26.13
CA TRP A 53 -23.72 -29.30 24.87
C TRP A 53 -23.11 -28.48 23.72
N LEU A 54 -23.37 -27.16 23.66
CA LEU A 54 -22.86 -26.27 22.63
C LEU A 54 -21.33 -26.19 22.66
N LEU A 55 -20.72 -26.10 23.85
CA LEU A 55 -19.27 -26.15 24.03
C LEU A 55 -18.69 -27.47 23.54
N GLU A 56 -19.34 -28.60 23.81
CA GLU A 56 -18.89 -29.90 23.29
C GLU A 56 -18.97 -29.96 21.76
N GLN A 57 -20.04 -29.45 21.14
CA GLN A 57 -20.17 -29.43 19.68
C GLN A 57 -19.16 -28.48 19.03
N ARG A 58 -18.91 -27.28 19.60
CA ARG A 58 -17.90 -26.34 19.14
C ARG A 58 -16.50 -26.98 19.17
N ARG A 59 -16.18 -27.64 20.27
CA ARG A 59 -14.91 -28.37 20.41
C ARG A 59 -14.78 -29.48 19.37
N ARG A 60 -15.81 -30.29 19.20
CA ARG A 60 -15.82 -31.38 18.20
C ARG A 60 -15.60 -30.86 16.77
N LEU A 61 -16.29 -29.79 16.37
CA LEU A 61 -16.13 -29.17 15.04
C LEU A 61 -14.75 -28.57 14.88
N HIS A 62 -14.22 -27.93 15.91
CA HIS A 62 -12.86 -27.40 15.93
C HIS A 62 -11.81 -28.52 15.72
N ASP A 63 -11.95 -29.64 16.44
CA ASP A 63 -11.03 -30.78 16.32
C ASP A 63 -11.09 -31.39 14.89
N ILE A 64 -12.27 -31.52 14.30
CA ILE A 64 -12.45 -32.00 12.92
C ILE A 64 -11.80 -31.03 11.92
N ALA A 65 -11.99 -29.73 12.10
CA ALA A 65 -11.39 -28.73 11.23
C ALA A 65 -9.86 -28.76 11.31
N LEU A 66 -9.32 -28.86 12.51
CA LEU A 66 -7.89 -28.92 12.77
C LEU A 66 -7.27 -30.20 12.17
N GLU A 67 -7.92 -31.35 12.34
CA GLU A 67 -7.50 -32.63 11.76
C GLU A 67 -7.44 -32.53 10.22
N ALA A 68 -8.53 -32.09 9.58
CA ALA A 68 -8.61 -31.96 8.14
C ALA A 68 -7.58 -30.98 7.57
N ALA A 69 -7.38 -29.84 8.22
CA ALA A 69 -6.37 -28.84 7.82
C ALA A 69 -4.95 -29.40 7.97
N THR A 70 -4.68 -30.17 9.03
CA THR A 70 -3.38 -30.81 9.28
C THR A 70 -3.09 -31.92 8.27
N GLU A 71 -4.07 -32.76 7.91
CA GLU A 71 -3.95 -33.78 6.85
C GLU A 71 -3.58 -33.14 5.50
N ARG A 72 -4.22 -32.00 5.15
CA ARG A 72 -3.91 -31.25 3.93
C ARG A 72 -2.49 -30.65 3.98
N LEU A 73 -2.08 -30.11 5.12
CA LEU A 73 -0.72 -29.61 5.30
C LEU A 73 0.31 -30.73 5.11
N ALA A 74 0.04 -31.92 5.66
CA ALA A 74 0.91 -33.09 5.49
C ALA A 74 1.00 -33.58 4.04
N ALA A 75 -0.08 -33.43 3.25
CA ALA A 75 -0.13 -33.77 1.84
C ALA A 75 0.53 -32.73 0.92
N ALA A 76 0.84 -31.53 1.42
CA ALA A 76 1.40 -30.43 0.63
C ALA A 76 2.87 -30.72 0.23
N THR A 77 3.14 -30.83 -1.07
CA THR A 77 4.46 -31.18 -1.60
C THR A 77 5.33 -29.99 -1.96
N THR A 78 4.73 -28.84 -2.29
CA THR A 78 5.46 -27.62 -2.66
C THR A 78 5.55 -26.65 -1.50
N ALA A 79 6.59 -25.79 -1.48
CA ALA A 79 6.74 -24.76 -0.46
C ALA A 79 5.55 -23.78 -0.45
N GLU A 80 5.02 -23.42 -1.63
CA GLU A 80 3.82 -22.60 -1.78
C GLU A 80 2.61 -23.24 -1.10
N ALA A 81 2.33 -24.53 -1.43
CA ALA A 81 1.22 -25.27 -0.83
C ALA A 81 1.39 -25.41 0.69
N ARG A 82 2.61 -25.72 1.16
CA ARG A 82 2.90 -25.80 2.59
C ARG A 82 2.64 -24.48 3.33
N ALA A 83 3.07 -23.34 2.75
CA ALA A 83 2.81 -22.03 3.34
C ALA A 83 1.31 -21.73 3.40
N GLN A 84 0.56 -22.06 2.34
CA GLN A 84 -0.87 -21.83 2.27
C GLN A 84 -1.66 -22.72 3.25
N GLU A 85 -1.36 -24.00 3.32
CA GLU A 85 -2.05 -24.92 4.24
C GLU A 85 -1.65 -24.63 5.70
N ALA A 86 -0.40 -24.26 5.97
CA ALA A 86 0.03 -23.85 7.33
C ALA A 86 -0.77 -22.61 7.82
N ARG A 87 -1.02 -21.62 6.96
CA ARG A 87 -1.88 -20.48 7.31
C ARG A 87 -3.30 -20.91 7.70
N ARG A 88 -3.85 -21.93 7.03
CA ARG A 88 -5.18 -22.47 7.35
C ARG A 88 -5.21 -23.15 8.71
N VAL A 89 -4.22 -23.97 9.01
CA VAL A 89 -4.11 -24.60 10.34
C VAL A 89 -3.99 -23.55 11.42
N LEU A 90 -3.13 -22.54 11.23
CA LEU A 90 -2.91 -21.46 12.20
C LEU A 90 -4.11 -20.51 12.36
N ALA A 91 -4.96 -20.40 11.34
CA ALA A 91 -6.22 -19.67 11.45
C ALA A 91 -7.25 -20.40 12.33
N ILE A 92 -7.19 -21.75 12.38
CA ILE A 92 -8.04 -22.59 13.25
C ILE A 92 -7.45 -22.61 14.66
N ASP A 93 -6.18 -22.96 14.78
CA ASP A 93 -5.48 -23.04 16.07
C ASP A 93 -4.09 -22.39 15.99
N PRO A 94 -3.95 -21.13 16.40
CA PRO A 94 -2.66 -20.43 16.38
C PRO A 94 -1.67 -20.90 17.46
N ALA A 95 -2.08 -21.83 18.35
CA ALA A 95 -1.18 -22.44 19.34
C ALA A 95 -0.27 -23.53 18.76
N GLN A 96 -0.48 -23.94 17.52
CA GLN A 96 0.28 -25.00 16.85
C GLN A 96 1.70 -24.56 16.49
N GLU A 97 2.59 -24.48 17.46
CA GLU A 97 3.97 -24.01 17.26
C GLU A 97 4.74 -24.79 16.19
N PRO A 98 4.60 -26.12 16.04
CA PRO A 98 5.21 -26.85 14.93
C PRO A 98 4.80 -26.34 13.55
N VAL A 99 3.56 -25.87 13.42
CA VAL A 99 3.02 -25.35 12.15
C VAL A 99 3.61 -23.98 11.83
N TRP A 100 3.87 -23.15 12.85
CA TRP A 100 4.63 -21.91 12.67
C TRP A 100 6.02 -22.19 12.08
N ARG A 101 6.70 -23.23 12.56
CA ARG A 101 8.01 -23.63 12.00
C ARG A 101 7.90 -24.09 10.54
N ILE A 102 6.84 -24.83 10.19
CA ILE A 102 6.59 -25.24 8.80
C ILE A 102 6.38 -24.00 7.93
N MET A 103 5.56 -23.05 8.39
CA MET A 103 5.29 -21.81 7.67
C MET A 103 6.55 -20.99 7.46
N ILE A 104 7.34 -20.76 8.51
CA ILE A 104 8.62 -20.03 8.45
C ILE A 104 9.58 -20.68 7.43
N ARG A 105 9.73 -22.02 7.47
CA ARG A 105 10.57 -22.75 6.49
C ARG A 105 10.03 -22.65 5.08
N ALA A 106 8.73 -22.82 4.89
CA ALA A 106 8.11 -22.78 3.57
C ALA A 106 8.27 -21.41 2.91
N GLU A 107 8.10 -20.31 3.66
CA GLU A 107 8.35 -18.96 3.15
C GLU A 107 9.84 -18.75 2.81
N ALA A 108 10.75 -19.26 3.65
CA ALA A 108 12.18 -19.19 3.39
C ALA A 108 12.58 -20.00 2.14
N GLU A 109 12.04 -21.22 1.95
CA GLU A 109 12.26 -22.06 0.76
C GLU A 109 11.73 -21.42 -0.53
N ARG A 110 10.67 -20.59 -0.44
CA ARG A 110 10.17 -19.78 -1.55
C ARG A 110 11.05 -18.58 -1.87
N GLY A 111 12.09 -18.33 -1.07
CA GLY A 111 12.91 -17.14 -1.14
C GLY A 111 12.27 -15.90 -0.51
N ASP A 112 11.08 -16.01 0.07
CA ASP A 112 10.41 -14.91 0.77
C ASP A 112 10.88 -14.81 2.22
N ARG A 113 12.08 -14.27 2.40
CA ARG A 113 12.62 -14.00 3.73
C ARG A 113 11.75 -13.04 4.54
N GLY A 114 11.13 -12.05 3.87
CA GLY A 114 10.23 -11.12 4.51
C GLY A 114 9.00 -11.82 5.08
N GLY A 115 8.39 -12.72 4.31
CA GLY A 115 7.30 -13.58 4.75
C GLY A 115 7.69 -14.51 5.90
N ALA A 116 8.89 -15.07 5.86
CA ALA A 116 9.41 -15.91 6.95
C ALA A 116 9.60 -15.10 8.26
N PHE A 117 10.13 -13.88 8.19
CA PHE A 117 10.23 -13.01 9.37
C PHE A 117 8.88 -12.53 9.87
N ALA A 118 7.95 -12.18 8.98
CA ALA A 118 6.59 -11.81 9.35
C ALA A 118 5.88 -12.96 10.09
N ALA A 119 6.05 -14.20 9.63
CA ALA A 119 5.51 -15.38 10.28
C ALA A 119 6.14 -15.60 11.68
N TRP A 120 7.42 -15.35 11.84
CA TRP A 120 8.10 -15.40 13.14
C TRP A 120 7.58 -14.33 14.11
N GLU A 121 7.48 -13.08 13.69
CA GLU A 121 6.97 -11.99 14.54
C GLU A 121 5.51 -12.23 14.93
N GLU A 122 4.70 -12.74 14.03
CA GLU A 122 3.30 -13.10 14.33
C GLU A 122 3.24 -14.27 15.34
N CYS A 123 4.08 -15.30 15.18
CA CYS A 123 4.22 -16.37 16.16
C CYS A 123 4.56 -15.79 17.54
N ARG A 124 5.55 -14.91 17.64
CA ARG A 124 5.94 -14.26 18.91
C ARG A 124 4.76 -13.48 19.51
N ARG A 125 4.05 -12.73 18.70
CA ARG A 125 2.90 -11.94 19.15
C ARG A 125 1.80 -12.82 19.71
N VAL A 126 1.43 -13.89 19.00
CA VAL A 126 0.40 -14.84 19.43
C VAL A 126 0.78 -15.50 20.75
N PHE A 127 2.04 -15.95 20.90
CA PHE A 127 2.50 -16.58 22.14
C PHE A 127 2.56 -15.60 23.31
N ALA A 128 2.98 -14.36 23.08
CA ALA A 128 2.99 -13.32 24.12
C ALA A 128 1.57 -12.94 24.58
N GLU A 129 0.65 -12.72 23.63
CA GLU A 129 -0.72 -12.25 23.94
C GLU A 129 -1.60 -13.35 24.56
N ARG A 130 -1.58 -14.57 23.99
CA ARG A 130 -2.49 -15.64 24.42
C ARG A 130 -1.93 -16.49 25.56
N PHE A 131 -0.62 -16.74 25.57
CA PHE A 131 0.01 -17.67 26.52
C PHE A 131 0.95 -16.99 27.51
N ARG A 132 1.18 -15.67 27.35
CA ARG A 132 2.17 -14.91 28.16
C ARG A 132 3.55 -15.58 28.21
N SER A 133 3.92 -16.22 27.12
CA SER A 133 5.18 -16.97 26.98
C SER A 133 5.88 -16.56 25.68
N ALA A 134 7.16 -16.89 25.56
CA ALA A 134 7.87 -16.83 24.29
C ALA A 134 7.73 -18.17 23.55
N PRO A 135 7.85 -18.21 22.22
CA PRO A 135 8.01 -19.44 21.45
C PRO A 135 9.22 -20.26 21.94
N SER A 136 9.21 -21.55 21.66
CA SER A 136 10.28 -22.48 22.09
C SER A 136 11.65 -22.06 21.54
N PRO A 137 12.76 -22.47 22.22
CA PRO A 137 14.12 -22.25 21.72
C PRO A 137 14.35 -22.80 20.31
N GLU A 138 13.66 -23.87 19.93
CA GLU A 138 13.74 -24.47 18.59
C GLU A 138 13.18 -23.52 17.51
N THR A 139 12.04 -22.88 17.77
CA THR A 139 11.42 -21.93 16.85
C THR A 139 12.23 -20.63 16.79
N ALA A 140 12.77 -20.19 17.92
CA ALA A 140 13.66 -19.04 17.98
C ALA A 140 14.97 -19.30 17.21
N ALA A 141 15.58 -20.48 17.38
CA ALA A 141 16.79 -20.87 16.65
C ALA A 141 16.56 -20.96 15.13
N LEU A 142 15.37 -21.42 14.69
CA LEU A 142 15.01 -21.41 13.28
C LEU A 142 14.98 -19.97 12.72
N ALA A 143 14.36 -19.04 13.43
CA ALA A 143 14.34 -17.64 13.02
C ALA A 143 15.73 -17.01 13.04
N GLU A 144 16.59 -17.37 13.99
CA GLU A 144 17.98 -16.91 14.07
C GLU A 144 18.85 -17.50 12.96
N SER A 145 18.63 -18.78 12.57
CA SER A 145 19.31 -19.38 11.42
C SER A 145 19.02 -18.64 10.12
N LEU A 146 17.79 -18.14 9.96
CA LEU A 146 17.42 -17.30 8.81
C LEU A 146 18.11 -15.91 8.84
N ARG A 147 18.51 -15.42 10.03
CA ARG A 147 19.37 -14.25 10.19
C ARG A 147 20.84 -14.59 9.94
N GLY A 148 21.29 -15.75 10.41
CA GLY A 148 22.69 -16.18 10.37
C GLY A 148 23.15 -16.77 9.03
N GLU A 149 22.25 -17.20 8.15
CA GLU A 149 22.55 -17.54 6.76
C GLU A 149 22.74 -16.31 5.83
N VAL A 150 23.30 -15.24 6.38
CA VAL A 150 24.24 -14.47 5.64
C VAL A 150 25.53 -15.30 5.61
N ALA A 151 25.53 -16.44 4.92
CA ALA A 151 26.76 -16.90 4.28
C ALA A 151 27.22 -15.66 3.51
N THR A 152 28.32 -15.07 3.98
CA THR A 152 29.12 -14.17 3.15
C THR A 152 29.35 -14.97 1.87
N PRO A 153 28.66 -14.72 0.76
CA PRO A 153 29.08 -15.27 -0.50
C PRO A 153 30.53 -14.78 -0.58
N ALA A 154 31.47 -15.66 -0.86
CA ALA A 154 32.77 -15.24 -1.34
C ALA A 154 32.49 -14.11 -2.33
N PRO A 155 33.14 -12.95 -2.26
CA PRO A 155 32.76 -11.78 -2.99
C PRO A 155 32.72 -12.19 -4.47
N GLN A 156 31.56 -12.67 -4.90
CA GLN A 156 31.22 -12.54 -6.31
C GLN A 156 31.31 -11.05 -6.51
N PRO A 157 32.06 -10.60 -7.54
CA PRO A 157 32.07 -9.18 -7.85
C PRO A 157 30.58 -8.84 -7.88
N VAL A 158 30.14 -8.11 -6.86
CA VAL A 158 28.84 -7.46 -6.86
C VAL A 158 28.85 -6.83 -8.23
N ARG A 159 28.07 -7.41 -9.18
CA ARG A 159 27.69 -6.62 -10.33
C ARG A 159 27.23 -5.37 -9.64
N ARG A 160 28.03 -4.33 -9.74
CA ARG A 160 27.63 -2.99 -9.40
C ARG A 160 26.41 -2.79 -10.28
N SER A 161 25.26 -3.22 -9.78
CA SER A 161 24.01 -2.59 -10.11
C SER A 161 24.40 -1.13 -9.94
N THR A 162 24.60 -0.45 -11.04
CA THR A 162 24.88 0.97 -11.03
C THR A 162 23.72 1.51 -10.23
N LEU A 163 24.00 1.90 -8.95
CA LEU A 163 23.00 2.42 -8.04
C LEU A 163 22.40 3.61 -8.78
N ARG A 164 21.18 3.42 -9.29
CA ARG A 164 20.52 4.36 -10.19
C ARG A 164 19.53 5.13 -9.35
N GLY A 165 19.77 6.41 -9.22
CA GLY A 165 18.97 7.31 -8.42
C GLY A 165 19.76 8.50 -7.97
N ALA A 166 19.06 9.54 -7.55
CA ALA A 166 19.67 10.70 -6.92
C ALA A 166 20.38 10.30 -5.63
N ARG A 167 21.62 10.72 -5.47
CA ARG A 167 22.47 10.42 -4.31
C ARG A 167 22.22 11.44 -3.22
N LEU A 168 21.62 11.00 -2.13
CA LEU A 168 21.24 11.85 -1.01
C LEU A 168 22.02 11.49 0.25
N GLY A 169 22.64 12.48 0.90
CA GLY A 169 23.25 12.36 2.22
C GLY A 169 22.42 13.09 3.27
N VAL A 170 22.13 12.45 4.41
CA VAL A 170 21.56 13.12 5.59
C VAL A 170 22.73 13.43 6.53
N LEU A 171 22.99 14.74 6.71
CA LEU A 171 24.06 15.25 7.56
C LEU A 171 23.64 15.21 9.02
N PRO A 172 24.55 14.99 9.97
CA PRO A 172 24.26 15.19 11.39
C PRO A 172 23.74 16.61 11.65
N PHE A 173 22.65 16.76 12.38
CA PHE A 173 22.07 18.07 12.64
C PHE A 173 22.85 18.81 13.73
N LYS A 174 23.07 20.10 13.56
CA LYS A 174 23.79 20.92 14.54
C LYS A 174 22.85 21.24 15.72
N MET A 175 23.28 20.88 16.92
CA MET A 175 22.57 21.24 18.15
C MET A 175 22.90 22.68 18.54
N LEU A 176 21.89 23.48 18.87
CA LEU A 176 22.02 24.88 19.29
C LEU A 176 21.38 25.07 20.68
N GLY A 177 22.10 25.72 21.60
CA GLY A 177 21.64 26.05 22.95
C GLY A 177 22.33 25.26 24.07
N GLU A 178 22.11 25.71 25.33
CA GLU A 178 22.62 25.01 26.52
C GLU A 178 21.80 23.75 26.81
N GLY A 179 22.46 22.62 27.14
CA GLY A 179 21.82 21.32 27.36
C GLY A 179 21.51 20.56 26.06
N ALA A 180 22.22 20.88 24.98
CA ALA A 180 22.13 20.18 23.73
C ALA A 180 22.52 18.70 23.87
N ASP A 181 21.57 17.79 23.63
CA ASP A 181 21.78 16.35 23.64
C ASP A 181 22.13 15.86 22.22
N PRO A 182 23.37 15.46 21.95
CA PRO A 182 23.78 14.97 20.63
C PRO A 182 23.01 13.72 20.17
N GLU A 183 22.49 12.90 21.10
CA GLU A 183 21.74 11.69 20.79
C GLU A 183 20.43 12.02 20.08
N VAL A 184 19.78 13.14 20.44
CA VAL A 184 18.56 13.61 19.75
C VAL A 184 18.81 13.93 18.29
N SER A 185 19.93 14.59 18.01
CA SER A 185 20.33 14.95 16.63
C SER A 185 20.67 13.73 15.79
N LEU A 186 21.43 12.80 16.36
CA LEU A 186 21.82 11.57 15.69
C LEU A 186 20.59 10.66 15.48
N GLY A 187 19.71 10.55 16.48
CA GLY A 187 18.47 9.79 16.38
C GLY A 187 17.57 10.32 15.26
N LEU A 188 17.31 11.63 15.23
CA LEU A 188 16.48 12.24 14.19
C LEU A 188 17.09 12.07 12.77
N ALA A 189 18.39 12.27 12.61
CA ALA A 189 19.06 12.06 11.33
C ALA A 189 19.00 10.58 10.91
N GLY A 190 19.13 9.65 11.87
CA GLY A 190 18.99 8.21 11.66
C GLY A 190 17.60 7.82 11.20
N GLU A 191 16.54 8.30 11.89
CA GLU A 191 15.14 8.04 11.52
C GLU A 191 14.79 8.59 10.12
N ILE A 192 15.21 9.82 9.82
CA ILE A 192 15.02 10.38 8.47
C ILE A 192 15.76 9.55 7.41
N THR A 193 16.99 9.14 7.68
CA THR A 193 17.76 8.28 6.76
C THR A 193 17.05 6.94 6.54
N ALA A 194 16.61 6.28 7.61
CA ALA A 194 15.91 5.01 7.54
C ALA A 194 14.58 5.11 6.79
N ALA A 195 13.87 6.22 6.98
CA ALA A 195 12.60 6.46 6.30
C ALA A 195 12.80 6.78 4.79
N LEU A 196 13.82 7.57 4.43
CA LEU A 196 14.16 7.85 3.03
C LEU A 196 14.71 6.63 2.30
N ALA A 197 15.43 5.73 2.98
CA ALA A 197 15.97 4.50 2.39
C ALA A 197 14.87 3.52 1.89
N ARG A 198 13.62 3.74 2.29
CA ARG A 198 12.46 2.96 1.81
C ARG A 198 12.00 3.34 0.39
N PHE A 199 12.50 4.45 -0.16
CA PHE A 199 12.23 4.88 -1.53
C PHE A 199 13.31 4.32 -2.47
N ARG A 200 12.93 3.39 -3.33
CA ARG A 200 13.84 2.61 -4.18
C ARG A 200 14.52 3.40 -5.31
N TRP A 201 14.03 4.60 -5.59
CA TRP A 201 14.60 5.49 -6.58
C TRP A 201 15.66 6.45 -6.01
N LEU A 202 15.83 6.51 -4.67
CA LEU A 202 16.86 7.26 -3.97
C LEU A 202 18.05 6.36 -3.60
N VAL A 203 19.24 6.89 -3.75
CA VAL A 203 20.49 6.25 -3.29
C VAL A 203 20.96 6.99 -2.05
N LEU A 204 20.74 6.40 -0.88
CA LEU A 204 21.20 6.98 0.38
C LEU A 204 22.69 6.68 0.58
N VAL A 205 23.46 7.74 0.88
CA VAL A 205 24.86 7.61 1.31
C VAL A 205 24.87 7.43 2.81
N ASP A 206 25.60 6.43 3.28
CA ASP A 206 25.66 6.07 4.70
C ASP A 206 26.07 7.25 5.58
N SER A 207 25.31 7.47 6.66
CA SER A 207 25.48 8.60 7.58
C SER A 207 26.85 8.62 8.27
N ALA A 208 27.45 7.45 8.54
CA ALA A 208 28.78 7.36 9.11
C ALA A 208 29.85 7.83 8.10
N SER A 209 29.69 7.53 6.83
CA SER A 209 30.54 8.01 5.75
C SER A 209 30.43 9.51 5.59
N VAL A 210 29.22 10.06 5.67
CA VAL A 210 28.96 11.50 5.62
C VAL A 210 29.61 12.21 6.80
N ALA A 211 29.40 11.72 8.02
CA ALA A 211 30.03 12.28 9.23
C ALA A 211 31.56 12.16 9.24
N ALA A 212 32.12 11.10 8.65
CA ALA A 212 33.56 10.94 8.51
C ALA A 212 34.16 11.96 7.51
N ALA A 213 33.50 12.21 6.41
CA ALA A 213 33.93 13.21 5.42
C ALA A 213 33.90 14.63 5.99
N GLU A 214 32.86 14.99 6.74
CA GLU A 214 32.78 16.28 7.46
C GLU A 214 33.95 16.47 8.46
N ARG A 215 34.24 15.44 9.29
CA ARG A 215 35.32 15.50 10.28
C ARG A 215 36.71 15.64 9.64
N GLN A 216 36.90 15.11 8.43
CA GLN A 216 38.18 15.21 7.70
C GLN A 216 38.27 16.50 6.89
N ALA A 217 37.34 17.43 7.02
CA ALA A 217 37.23 18.65 6.22
C ALA A 217 37.38 18.38 4.69
N LYS A 218 36.97 17.17 4.26
CA LYS A 218 36.90 16.88 2.83
C LYS A 218 35.71 17.64 2.26
N PRO A 219 35.85 18.29 1.09
CA PRO A 219 34.75 18.96 0.45
C PRO A 219 33.60 17.96 0.23
N GLU A 220 32.34 18.42 0.37
CA GLU A 220 31.14 17.59 0.15
C GLU A 220 31.14 16.86 -1.18
N GLY A 221 31.83 17.38 -2.20
CA GLY A 221 32.08 16.71 -3.46
C GLY A 221 32.93 15.42 -3.38
N ALA A 222 33.60 15.15 -2.23
CA ALA A 222 34.35 13.89 -2.04
C ALA A 222 33.41 12.66 -1.87
N LEU A 223 32.13 12.87 -1.53
CA LEU A 223 31.12 11.81 -1.42
C LEU A 223 30.27 11.67 -2.68
N ASP A 224 30.49 12.53 -3.68
CA ASP A 224 29.72 12.53 -4.93
C ASP A 224 28.19 12.55 -4.66
N LEU A 225 27.74 13.46 -3.76
CA LEU A 225 26.34 13.67 -3.44
C LEU A 225 25.68 14.57 -4.49
N ASP A 226 24.48 14.18 -4.92
CA ASP A 226 23.61 15.08 -5.68
C ASP A 226 22.88 16.03 -4.74
N PHE A 227 22.42 15.52 -3.60
CA PHE A 227 21.69 16.27 -2.58
C PHE A 227 22.22 16.02 -1.18
N SER A 228 22.11 17.02 -0.31
CA SER A 228 22.26 16.83 1.13
C SER A 228 21.09 17.43 1.90
N LEU A 229 20.65 16.71 2.94
CA LEU A 229 19.73 17.20 3.94
C LEU A 229 20.51 17.58 5.19
N SER A 230 20.51 18.85 5.56
CA SER A 230 21.20 19.39 6.71
C SER A 230 20.26 20.21 7.59
N GLY A 231 20.66 20.52 8.84
CA GLY A 231 19.80 21.32 9.69
C GLY A 231 20.34 21.60 11.08
N THR A 232 19.47 22.21 11.89
CA THR A 232 19.74 22.55 13.29
C THR A 232 18.60 22.09 14.17
N VAL A 233 18.92 21.65 15.38
CA VAL A 233 17.95 21.33 16.44
C VAL A 233 18.20 22.26 17.61
N GLN A 234 17.17 22.97 18.07
CA GLN A 234 17.19 23.83 19.24
C GLN A 234 16.18 23.32 20.27
N ARG A 235 16.57 23.22 21.52
CA ARG A 235 15.68 22.92 22.64
C ARG A 235 15.58 24.10 23.58
N ALA A 236 14.36 24.49 23.94
CA ALA A 236 14.07 25.52 24.92
C ALA A 236 12.95 25.03 25.86
N GLY A 237 13.33 24.48 27.01
CA GLY A 237 12.39 23.83 27.93
C GLY A 237 11.71 22.62 27.28
N SER A 238 10.37 22.67 27.24
CA SER A 238 9.56 21.62 26.58
C SER A 238 9.44 21.78 25.06
N ARG A 239 9.98 22.84 24.46
CA ARG A 239 9.88 23.08 23.02
C ARG A 239 11.15 22.68 22.31
N VAL A 240 10.96 21.95 21.18
CA VAL A 240 12.02 21.62 20.23
C VAL A 240 11.70 22.28 18.90
N ARG A 241 12.69 23.00 18.39
CA ARG A 241 12.68 23.59 17.05
C ARG A 241 13.69 22.87 16.19
N VAL A 242 13.21 22.32 15.07
CA VAL A 242 14.06 21.72 14.05
C VAL A 242 13.96 22.56 12.79
N THR A 243 15.10 22.98 12.25
CA THR A 243 15.17 23.69 10.98
C THR A 243 15.99 22.85 10.03
N LEU A 244 15.40 22.46 8.90
CA LEU A 244 16.02 21.60 7.89
C LEU A 244 16.10 22.32 6.56
N ARG A 245 17.08 21.92 5.74
CA ARG A 245 17.26 22.39 4.38
C ARG A 245 17.79 21.27 3.50
N LEU A 246 17.26 21.18 2.29
CA LEU A 246 17.75 20.33 1.23
C LEU A 246 18.59 21.17 0.27
N THR A 247 19.82 20.78 0.06
CA THR A 247 20.75 21.45 -0.86
C THR A 247 21.00 20.53 -2.05
N ASP A 248 20.89 21.08 -3.26
CA ASP A 248 21.34 20.45 -4.49
C ASP A 248 22.77 20.93 -4.77
N HIS A 249 23.74 19.99 -4.81
CA HIS A 249 25.17 20.30 -4.98
C HIS A 249 25.60 20.41 -6.43
N ARG A 250 24.72 20.07 -7.34
CA ARG A 250 25.04 20.21 -8.78
C ARG A 250 24.95 21.66 -9.22
N PRO A 251 25.85 22.11 -10.12
CA PRO A 251 25.91 23.51 -10.55
C PRO A 251 24.61 23.99 -11.24
N PRO A 252 24.10 25.17 -10.90
CA PRO A 252 24.52 26.02 -9.75
C PRO A 252 24.00 25.44 -8.43
N GLU A 253 24.90 25.34 -7.42
CA GLU A 253 24.51 24.87 -6.10
C GLU A 253 23.43 25.76 -5.47
N ALA A 254 22.36 25.14 -4.94
CA ALA A 254 21.23 25.86 -4.40
C ALA A 254 20.53 25.11 -3.24
N VAL A 255 20.03 25.87 -2.27
CA VAL A 255 19.06 25.35 -1.33
C VAL A 255 17.70 25.29 -2.02
N VAL A 256 17.22 24.07 -2.26
CA VAL A 256 16.00 23.83 -3.04
C VAL A 256 14.75 23.70 -2.16
N TRP A 257 14.94 23.34 -0.88
CA TRP A 257 13.86 23.30 0.09
C TRP A 257 14.40 23.62 1.49
N ALA A 258 13.61 24.33 2.29
CA ALA A 258 13.87 24.57 3.70
C ALA A 258 12.58 24.69 4.50
N GLU A 259 12.56 24.10 5.69
CA GLU A 259 11.40 24.15 6.58
C GLU A 259 11.79 24.15 8.06
N ARG A 260 10.85 24.68 8.87
CA ARG A 260 10.99 24.76 10.31
C ARG A 260 9.83 24.06 11.00
N PHE A 261 10.16 23.16 11.89
CA PHE A 261 9.24 22.43 12.75
C PHE A 261 9.37 22.92 14.18
N ASP A 262 8.27 23.40 14.76
CA ASP A 262 8.17 23.79 16.17
C ASP A 262 7.23 22.79 16.86
N ARG A 263 7.73 22.03 17.84
CA ARG A 263 6.99 20.95 18.51
C ARG A 263 7.19 20.99 20.03
N ASP A 264 6.28 20.35 20.76
CA ASP A 264 6.46 20.09 22.19
C ASP A 264 7.22 18.78 22.40
N ALA A 265 8.23 18.77 23.25
CA ALA A 265 9.12 17.64 23.50
C ALA A 265 8.60 16.67 24.59
N GLY A 266 7.28 16.51 24.71
CA GLY A 266 6.69 15.63 25.73
C GLY A 266 7.10 14.16 25.59
N ASP A 267 7.15 13.66 24.35
CA ASP A 267 7.68 12.35 23.97
C ASP A 267 8.69 12.54 22.83
N LEU A 268 9.96 12.33 23.13
CA LEU A 268 11.04 12.61 22.18
C LEU A 268 11.06 11.61 21.01
N LEU A 269 10.74 10.33 21.26
CA LEU A 269 10.72 9.30 20.21
C LEU A 269 9.55 9.53 19.25
N ALA A 270 8.35 9.77 19.79
CA ALA A 270 7.19 10.12 18.96
C ALA A 270 7.42 11.40 18.14
N LEU A 271 8.15 12.37 18.70
CA LEU A 271 8.54 13.59 18.00
C LEU A 271 9.50 13.31 16.83
N GLN A 272 10.49 12.43 17.02
CA GLN A 272 11.44 12.05 15.98
C GLN A 272 10.71 11.35 14.82
N ASP A 273 9.81 10.40 15.12
CA ASP A 273 8.99 9.70 14.13
C ASP A 273 8.10 10.68 13.34
N GLU A 274 7.44 11.61 14.03
CA GLU A 274 6.56 12.61 13.39
C GLU A 274 7.34 13.51 12.43
N ILE A 275 8.47 14.08 12.90
CA ILE A 275 9.30 14.96 12.09
C ILE A 275 9.89 14.18 10.90
N ALA A 276 10.38 12.95 11.12
CA ALA A 276 10.93 12.13 10.05
C ALA A 276 9.87 11.85 8.97
N ALA A 277 8.65 11.51 9.37
CA ALA A 277 7.56 11.27 8.43
C ALA A 277 7.19 12.52 7.61
N GLU A 278 7.10 13.70 8.26
CA GLU A 278 6.80 14.96 7.57
C GLU A 278 7.92 15.38 6.62
N VAL A 279 9.17 15.22 7.02
CA VAL A 279 10.35 15.54 6.19
C VAL A 279 10.39 14.67 4.96
N VAL A 280 10.23 13.37 5.14
CA VAL A 280 10.25 12.40 4.02
C VAL A 280 9.16 12.70 3.01
N ALA A 281 7.95 12.98 3.48
CA ALA A 281 6.81 13.27 2.62
C ALA A 281 6.97 14.56 1.78
N ARG A 282 7.91 15.43 2.13
CA ARG A 282 8.22 16.67 1.41
C ARG A 282 9.50 16.57 0.58
N VAL A 283 10.52 15.93 1.12
CA VAL A 283 11.83 15.79 0.44
C VAL A 283 11.73 14.85 -0.76
N ASP A 284 11.01 13.74 -0.64
CA ASP A 284 10.84 12.75 -1.72
C ASP A 284 10.24 13.37 -3.00
N PRO A 285 9.06 14.02 -2.98
CA PRO A 285 8.49 14.61 -4.20
C PRO A 285 9.29 15.80 -4.72
N GLU A 286 9.98 16.55 -3.86
CA GLU A 286 10.81 17.70 -4.27
C GLU A 286 12.01 17.22 -5.08
N ILE A 287 12.75 16.21 -4.59
CA ILE A 287 13.87 15.63 -5.31
C ILE A 287 13.39 15.03 -6.64
N LEU A 288 12.26 14.30 -6.63
CA LEU A 288 11.71 13.71 -7.84
C LEU A 288 11.40 14.77 -8.90
N LEU A 289 10.82 15.91 -8.50
CA LEU A 289 10.51 17.01 -9.40
C LEU A 289 11.78 17.64 -9.99
N ILE A 290 12.80 17.85 -9.17
CA ILE A 290 14.11 18.41 -9.61
C ILE A 290 14.77 17.46 -10.61
N GLU A 291 14.81 16.16 -10.32
CA GLU A 291 15.38 15.14 -11.19
C GLU A 291 14.63 15.04 -12.51
N ALA A 292 13.29 15.07 -12.47
CA ALA A 292 12.46 15.05 -13.65
C ALA A 292 12.70 16.27 -14.57
N ASN A 293 12.80 17.47 -14.00
CA ASN A 293 13.09 18.70 -14.73
C ASN A 293 14.49 18.64 -15.37
N ARG A 294 15.48 18.08 -14.68
CA ARG A 294 16.82 17.88 -15.21
C ARG A 294 16.87 16.86 -16.34
N ALA A 295 16.19 15.72 -16.14
CA ALA A 295 16.09 14.70 -17.17
C ALA A 295 15.40 15.22 -18.44
N ALA A 296 14.39 16.08 -18.29
CA ALA A 296 13.72 16.74 -19.41
C ALA A 296 14.62 17.73 -20.16
N SER A 297 15.52 18.42 -19.42
CA SER A 297 16.44 19.41 -20.00
C SER A 297 17.69 18.78 -20.64
N ARG A 298 18.05 17.56 -20.26
CA ARG A 298 19.20 16.83 -20.83
C ARG A 298 18.76 16.09 -22.10
N HIS A 299 19.38 16.45 -23.23
CA HIS A 299 19.26 15.69 -24.47
C HIS A 299 20.39 14.65 -24.52
N SER A 300 20.26 13.59 -23.69
CA SER A 300 21.23 12.48 -23.74
C SER A 300 21.03 11.68 -25.03
N VAL A 301 22.13 11.42 -25.74
CA VAL A 301 22.11 10.57 -26.95
C VAL A 301 21.83 9.10 -26.56
N MET A 302 22.16 8.70 -25.33
CA MET A 302 21.92 7.38 -24.77
C MET A 302 21.33 7.53 -23.35
N PRO A 303 20.00 7.72 -23.22
CA PRO A 303 19.39 7.85 -21.92
C PRO A 303 19.38 6.51 -21.17
N THR A 304 19.49 6.54 -19.84
CA THR A 304 19.28 5.38 -18.98
C THR A 304 17.79 5.13 -18.75
N ALA A 305 17.39 3.93 -18.31
CA ALA A 305 16.00 3.65 -17.95
C ALA A 305 15.50 4.57 -16.82
N TYR A 306 16.38 4.96 -15.91
CA TYR A 306 16.10 5.95 -14.86
C TYR A 306 15.75 7.33 -15.45
N GLU A 307 16.54 7.85 -16.40
CA GLU A 307 16.26 9.14 -17.05
C GLU A 307 14.95 9.10 -17.87
N LEU A 308 14.67 7.99 -18.57
CA LEU A 308 13.42 7.80 -19.29
C LEU A 308 12.22 7.78 -18.34
N LEU A 309 12.35 7.09 -17.20
CA LEU A 309 11.32 7.06 -16.17
C LEU A 309 11.03 8.46 -15.59
N LEU A 310 12.08 9.21 -15.23
CA LEU A 310 11.95 10.58 -14.71
C LEU A 310 11.24 11.52 -15.67
N ARG A 311 11.44 11.34 -16.98
CA ARG A 311 10.74 12.11 -18.01
C ARG A 311 9.29 11.66 -18.19
N ALA A 312 9.00 10.38 -18.00
CA ALA A 312 7.66 9.82 -18.16
C ALA A 312 6.70 10.24 -17.03
N ILE A 313 7.17 10.29 -15.76
CA ILE A 313 6.31 10.55 -14.60
C ILE A 313 5.56 11.90 -14.72
N PRO A 314 6.19 13.05 -14.96
CA PRO A 314 5.45 14.30 -15.12
C PRO A 314 4.52 14.29 -16.33
N ALA A 315 4.89 13.59 -17.41
CA ALA A 315 4.10 13.50 -18.61
C ALA A 315 2.79 12.70 -18.38
N ILE A 316 2.80 11.68 -17.52
CA ILE A 316 1.59 10.98 -17.08
C ILE A 316 0.60 11.96 -16.40
N TYR A 317 1.09 12.78 -15.48
CA TYR A 317 0.24 13.67 -14.68
C TYR A 317 -0.20 14.95 -15.38
N ARG A 318 0.33 15.25 -16.57
CA ARG A 318 -0.21 16.34 -17.41
C ARG A 318 -1.61 16.05 -17.91
N LEU A 319 -1.97 14.78 -18.10
CA LEU A 319 -3.28 14.31 -18.56
C LEU A 319 -3.75 14.98 -19.86
N ASP A 320 -2.81 15.36 -20.73
CA ASP A 320 -3.07 15.63 -22.14
C ASP A 320 -2.61 14.44 -23.00
N ARG A 321 -3.26 14.23 -24.12
CA ARG A 321 -3.07 13.04 -24.95
C ARG A 321 -1.64 12.89 -25.47
N GLU A 322 -1.05 13.98 -25.94
CA GLU A 322 0.31 13.99 -26.51
C GLU A 322 1.37 13.64 -25.46
N SER A 323 1.34 14.31 -24.30
CA SER A 323 2.26 14.02 -23.18
C SER A 323 2.08 12.59 -22.68
N TYR A 324 0.85 12.09 -22.67
CA TYR A 324 0.55 10.76 -22.21
C TYR A 324 1.08 9.67 -23.15
N GLU A 325 0.94 9.82 -24.47
CA GLU A 325 1.51 8.93 -25.48
C GLU A 325 3.05 8.94 -25.44
N LEU A 326 3.63 10.12 -25.24
CA LEU A 326 5.07 10.25 -24.99
C LEU A 326 5.50 9.46 -23.76
N ALA A 327 4.77 9.55 -22.65
CA ALA A 327 5.07 8.79 -21.43
C ALA A 327 5.05 7.27 -21.69
N GLY A 328 4.06 6.76 -22.40
CA GLY A 328 3.98 5.34 -22.78
C GLY A 328 5.17 4.88 -23.63
N THR A 329 5.62 5.74 -24.57
CA THR A 329 6.81 5.48 -25.38
C THR A 329 8.07 5.40 -24.52
N LEU A 330 8.29 6.38 -23.62
CA LEU A 330 9.42 6.43 -22.71
C LEU A 330 9.47 5.22 -21.77
N LEU A 331 8.31 4.81 -21.22
CA LEU A 331 8.21 3.65 -20.33
C LEU A 331 8.45 2.33 -21.07
N THR A 332 7.96 2.23 -22.31
CA THR A 332 8.24 1.07 -23.16
C THR A 332 9.73 0.95 -23.46
N GLU A 333 10.40 2.06 -23.75
CA GLU A 333 11.83 2.08 -23.97
C GLU A 333 12.61 1.75 -22.69
N ALA A 334 12.23 2.33 -21.55
CA ALA A 334 12.86 2.08 -20.25
C ALA A 334 12.81 0.58 -19.86
N THR A 335 11.64 -0.06 -20.01
CA THR A 335 11.46 -1.49 -19.68
C THR A 335 12.21 -2.43 -20.65
N LYS A 336 12.44 -2.00 -21.90
CA LYS A 336 13.27 -2.74 -22.89
C LYS A 336 14.75 -2.57 -22.62
N LEU A 337 15.17 -1.35 -22.31
CA LEU A 337 16.58 -1.01 -22.08
C LEU A 337 17.12 -1.73 -20.85
N GLU A 338 16.33 -1.84 -19.79
CA GLU A 338 16.74 -2.40 -18.52
C GLU A 338 15.65 -3.33 -17.95
N PRO A 339 15.64 -4.61 -18.36
CA PRO A 339 14.59 -5.57 -17.99
C PRO A 339 14.58 -5.98 -16.49
N ASP A 340 15.56 -5.53 -15.71
CA ASP A 340 15.71 -5.74 -14.27
C ASP A 340 15.41 -4.48 -13.43
N TYR A 341 15.02 -3.36 -14.05
CA TYR A 341 14.72 -2.12 -13.36
C TYR A 341 13.24 -2.04 -12.94
N ALA A 342 12.91 -2.55 -11.74
CA ALA A 342 11.56 -2.65 -11.21
C ALA A 342 10.71 -1.37 -11.30
N PRO A 343 11.23 -0.14 -10.97
CA PRO A 343 10.41 1.07 -11.04
C PRO A 343 9.84 1.37 -12.43
N ALA A 344 10.58 1.06 -13.52
CA ALA A 344 10.08 1.28 -14.88
C ALA A 344 8.84 0.41 -15.17
N PHE A 345 8.84 -0.84 -14.72
CA PHE A 345 7.69 -1.74 -14.86
C PHE A 345 6.49 -1.28 -14.03
N ALA A 346 6.72 -0.85 -12.78
CA ALA A 346 5.66 -0.33 -11.91
C ALA A 346 4.96 0.90 -12.54
N TRP A 347 5.73 1.89 -12.98
CA TRP A 347 5.18 3.08 -13.62
C TRP A 347 4.56 2.81 -14.98
N HIS A 348 5.05 1.83 -15.74
CA HIS A 348 4.41 1.41 -16.99
C HIS A 348 3.05 0.76 -16.73
N ALA A 349 2.92 -0.08 -15.69
CA ALA A 349 1.63 -0.59 -15.25
C ALA A 349 0.68 0.55 -14.81
N TYR A 350 1.21 1.52 -14.07
CA TYR A 350 0.45 2.70 -13.63
C TYR A 350 -0.04 3.57 -14.80
N TRP A 351 0.74 3.67 -15.87
CA TRP A 351 0.33 4.32 -17.10
C TRP A 351 -0.93 3.64 -17.67
N HIS A 352 -1.02 2.32 -17.72
CA HIS A 352 -2.21 1.62 -18.18
C HIS A 352 -3.46 1.91 -17.34
N LEU A 353 -3.32 2.16 -16.03
CA LEU A 353 -4.44 2.55 -15.16
C LEU A 353 -5.10 3.86 -15.61
N PHE A 354 -4.30 4.88 -15.92
CA PHE A 354 -4.82 6.14 -16.42
C PHE A 354 -5.44 6.00 -17.82
N LEU A 355 -4.86 5.17 -18.67
CA LEU A 355 -5.36 4.94 -20.03
C LEU A 355 -6.84 4.50 -19.99
N VAL A 356 -7.18 3.58 -19.09
CA VAL A 356 -8.55 3.11 -18.85
C VAL A 356 -9.36 4.13 -18.07
N GLY A 357 -8.79 4.69 -16.98
CA GLY A 357 -9.47 5.62 -16.07
C GLY A 357 -9.95 6.90 -16.75
N GLN A 358 -9.16 7.42 -17.71
CA GLN A 358 -9.48 8.60 -18.51
C GLN A 358 -10.41 8.28 -19.70
N GLY A 359 -10.73 7.01 -19.94
CA GLY A 359 -11.52 6.60 -21.10
C GLY A 359 -10.79 6.69 -22.44
N TRP A 360 -9.44 6.71 -22.40
CA TRP A 360 -8.62 6.79 -23.61
C TRP A 360 -8.40 5.45 -24.31
N ALA A 361 -8.61 4.35 -23.59
CA ALA A 361 -8.73 3.01 -24.14
C ALA A 361 -9.84 2.24 -23.43
N PRO A 362 -10.49 1.28 -24.10
CA PRO A 362 -11.40 0.37 -23.44
C PRO A 362 -10.62 -0.53 -22.45
N ALA A 363 -11.29 -1.00 -21.39
CA ALA A 363 -10.77 -2.02 -20.48
C ALA A 363 -10.81 -3.40 -21.14
N GLY A 364 -10.18 -3.53 -22.32
CA GLY A 364 -10.10 -4.78 -23.06
C GLY A 364 -9.10 -5.75 -22.45
N GLU A 365 -9.25 -7.04 -22.74
CA GLU A 365 -8.44 -8.14 -22.19
C GLU A 365 -6.92 -7.89 -22.34
N GLU A 366 -6.49 -7.37 -23.50
CA GLU A 366 -5.07 -7.06 -23.76
C GLU A 366 -4.51 -6.01 -22.80
N VAL A 367 -5.24 -4.90 -22.58
CA VAL A 367 -4.81 -3.80 -21.67
C VAL A 367 -4.78 -4.29 -20.24
N LEU A 368 -5.78 -5.06 -19.82
CA LEU A 368 -5.86 -5.65 -18.50
C LEU A 368 -4.72 -6.63 -18.24
N ALA A 369 -4.50 -7.57 -19.16
CA ALA A 369 -3.41 -8.57 -19.06
C ALA A 369 -2.04 -7.88 -19.01
N LYS A 370 -1.81 -6.86 -19.86
CA LYS A 370 -0.54 -6.14 -19.90
C LYS A 370 -0.26 -5.36 -18.63
N SER A 371 -1.28 -4.71 -18.06
CA SER A 371 -1.12 -3.98 -16.79
C SER A 371 -0.78 -4.92 -15.63
N GLU A 372 -1.44 -6.08 -15.54
CA GLU A 372 -1.16 -7.09 -14.51
C GLU A 372 0.24 -7.71 -14.69
N GLU A 373 0.64 -8.03 -15.93
CA GLU A 373 1.98 -8.54 -16.26
C GLU A 373 3.07 -7.58 -15.77
N LEU A 374 2.95 -6.30 -16.15
CA LEU A 374 3.93 -5.28 -15.82
C LEU A 374 4.01 -5.04 -14.29
N ALA A 375 2.87 -4.92 -13.62
CA ALA A 375 2.82 -4.70 -12.18
C ALA A 375 3.36 -5.91 -11.41
N SER A 376 3.00 -7.13 -11.82
CA SER A 376 3.50 -8.37 -11.21
C SER A 376 5.01 -8.53 -11.45
N ARG A 377 5.51 -8.16 -12.64
CA ARG A 377 6.94 -8.16 -12.95
C ARG A 377 7.71 -7.20 -12.05
N ALA A 378 7.19 -5.99 -11.80
CA ALA A 378 7.81 -5.03 -10.89
C ALA A 378 7.97 -5.61 -9.48
N VAL A 379 6.91 -6.20 -8.93
CA VAL A 379 6.94 -6.84 -7.60
C VAL A 379 7.84 -8.07 -7.56
N ALA A 380 7.93 -8.84 -8.66
CA ALA A 380 8.84 -9.98 -8.76
C ALA A 380 10.31 -9.56 -8.79
N LEU A 381 10.62 -8.41 -9.39
CA LEU A 381 11.98 -7.84 -9.43
C LEU A 381 12.41 -7.25 -8.08
N ASP A 382 11.52 -6.58 -7.37
CA ASP A 382 11.74 -6.10 -6.01
C ASP A 382 10.49 -6.29 -5.13
N PRO A 383 10.38 -7.41 -4.40
CA PRO A 383 9.25 -7.69 -3.50
C PRO A 383 9.13 -6.74 -2.31
N SER A 384 10.17 -5.94 -2.04
CA SER A 384 10.21 -4.95 -0.97
C SER A 384 9.93 -3.52 -1.44
N ASP A 385 9.60 -3.35 -2.73
CA ASP A 385 9.17 -2.05 -3.25
C ASP A 385 7.71 -1.77 -2.89
N ALA A 386 7.51 -0.90 -1.90
CA ALA A 386 6.18 -0.49 -1.44
C ALA A 386 5.36 0.18 -2.56
N GLN A 387 6.01 0.91 -3.47
CA GLN A 387 5.34 1.59 -4.58
C GLN A 387 4.86 0.57 -5.62
N ALA A 388 5.69 -0.42 -5.97
CA ALA A 388 5.30 -1.49 -6.88
C ALA A 388 4.11 -2.30 -6.32
N LEU A 389 4.12 -2.59 -5.01
CA LEU A 389 3.00 -3.25 -4.33
C LEU A 389 1.72 -2.40 -4.36
N ALA A 390 1.83 -1.09 -4.12
CA ALA A 390 0.69 -0.18 -4.16
C ALA A 390 0.09 -0.09 -5.59
N ILE A 391 0.93 -0.03 -6.61
CA ILE A 391 0.49 -0.01 -8.01
C ILE A 391 -0.17 -1.34 -8.39
N LEU A 392 0.42 -2.49 -8.05
CA LEU A 392 -0.20 -3.80 -8.29
C LEU A 392 -1.56 -3.91 -7.59
N GLY A 393 -1.65 -3.42 -6.34
CA GLY A 393 -2.91 -3.33 -5.62
C GLY A 393 -3.96 -2.51 -6.39
N HIS A 394 -3.56 -1.36 -6.96
CA HIS A 394 -4.49 -0.52 -7.71
C HIS A 394 -4.90 -1.13 -9.06
N VAL A 395 -3.98 -1.78 -9.77
CA VAL A 395 -4.29 -2.60 -10.94
C VAL A 395 -5.34 -3.65 -10.61
N ARG A 396 -5.14 -4.43 -9.54
CA ARG A 396 -6.08 -5.47 -9.11
C ARG A 396 -7.42 -4.93 -8.66
N ALA A 397 -7.44 -3.85 -7.88
CA ALA A 397 -8.69 -3.26 -7.38
C ALA A 397 -9.51 -2.62 -8.50
N PHE A 398 -8.88 -1.76 -9.31
CA PHE A 398 -9.57 -0.90 -10.26
C PHE A 398 -9.83 -1.59 -11.61
N LEU A 399 -8.83 -2.29 -12.17
CA LEU A 399 -8.95 -2.91 -13.49
C LEU A 399 -9.53 -4.33 -13.43
N HIS A 400 -9.16 -5.10 -12.39
CA HIS A 400 -9.60 -6.51 -12.28
C HIS A 400 -10.70 -6.74 -11.25
N HIS A 401 -11.13 -5.72 -10.52
CA HIS A 401 -12.13 -5.78 -9.44
C HIS A 401 -11.79 -6.79 -8.31
N ARG A 402 -10.49 -7.15 -8.16
CA ARG A 402 -9.97 -8.05 -7.12
C ARG A 402 -9.67 -7.28 -5.84
N VAL A 403 -10.71 -6.71 -5.24
CA VAL A 403 -10.60 -5.77 -4.11
C VAL A 403 -9.93 -6.40 -2.89
N ALA A 404 -10.26 -7.66 -2.54
CA ALA A 404 -9.68 -8.34 -1.38
C ALA A 404 -8.16 -8.55 -1.50
N GLU A 405 -7.68 -8.96 -2.69
CA GLU A 405 -6.25 -9.12 -2.95
C GLU A 405 -5.51 -7.78 -2.86
N ALA A 406 -6.12 -6.73 -3.39
CA ALA A 406 -5.57 -5.39 -3.37
C ALA A 406 -5.35 -4.87 -1.95
N VAL A 407 -6.30 -5.10 -1.04
CA VAL A 407 -6.17 -4.70 0.37
C VAL A 407 -4.94 -5.33 1.00
N SER A 408 -4.70 -6.63 0.78
CA SER A 408 -3.51 -7.33 1.31
C SER A 408 -2.20 -6.73 0.78
N LEU A 409 -2.18 -6.30 -0.49
CA LEU A 409 -1.02 -5.65 -1.08
C LEU A 409 -0.75 -4.26 -0.47
N TYR A 410 -1.80 -3.49 -0.17
CA TYR A 410 -1.63 -2.20 0.49
C TYR A 410 -1.17 -2.32 1.94
N GLU A 411 -1.68 -3.30 2.71
CA GLU A 411 -1.18 -3.53 4.06
C GLU A 411 0.33 -3.84 4.04
N ARG A 412 0.78 -4.66 3.09
CA ARG A 412 2.20 -4.92 2.88
C ARG A 412 2.96 -3.66 2.47
N ALA A 413 2.45 -2.87 1.54
CA ALA A 413 3.08 -1.64 1.09
C ALA A 413 3.22 -0.63 2.25
N ILE A 414 2.17 -0.46 3.07
CA ILE A 414 2.17 0.42 4.24
C ILE A 414 3.14 -0.08 5.32
N ALA A 415 3.21 -1.40 5.54
CA ALA A 415 4.16 -1.99 6.49
C ALA A 415 5.61 -1.76 6.04
N LEU A 416 5.90 -1.87 4.73
CA LEU A 416 7.23 -1.61 4.17
C LEU A 416 7.58 -0.11 4.18
N ASN A 417 6.64 0.74 3.80
CA ASN A 417 6.85 2.19 3.79
C ASN A 417 5.59 2.95 4.27
N PRO A 418 5.43 3.20 5.57
CA PRO A 418 4.29 3.94 6.13
C PRO A 418 4.26 5.42 5.69
N ASN A 419 5.34 5.93 5.08
CA ASN A 419 5.46 7.30 4.59
C ASN A 419 5.19 7.42 3.08
N LEU A 420 4.71 6.37 2.42
CA LEU A 420 4.34 6.39 1.00
C LEU A 420 2.89 6.88 0.83
N PRO A 421 2.65 8.13 0.36
CA PRO A 421 1.30 8.69 0.24
C PRO A 421 0.39 7.86 -0.67
N MET A 422 0.95 7.34 -1.77
CA MET A 422 0.24 6.53 -2.77
C MET A 422 -0.40 5.28 -2.14
N ALA A 423 0.30 4.58 -1.23
CA ALA A 423 -0.23 3.38 -0.58
C ALA A 423 -1.48 3.70 0.28
N TRP A 424 -1.45 4.81 1.01
CA TRP A 424 -2.59 5.25 1.82
C TRP A 424 -3.79 5.64 0.96
N VAL A 425 -3.58 6.41 -0.11
CA VAL A 425 -4.66 6.87 -1.00
C VAL A 425 -5.32 5.71 -1.75
N PHE A 426 -4.52 4.82 -2.34
CA PHE A 426 -5.08 3.68 -3.07
C PHE A 426 -5.78 2.70 -2.15
N SER A 427 -5.25 2.49 -0.94
CA SER A 427 -5.94 1.74 0.10
C SER A 427 -7.27 2.38 0.48
N ALA A 428 -7.31 3.70 0.68
CA ALA A 428 -8.54 4.44 0.98
C ALA A 428 -9.59 4.25 -0.13
N LEU A 429 -9.19 4.44 -1.38
CA LEU A 429 -10.09 4.25 -2.52
C LEU A 429 -10.61 2.82 -2.62
N THR A 430 -9.74 1.83 -2.40
CA THR A 430 -10.10 0.40 -2.45
C THR A 430 -11.03 -0.01 -1.30
N LEU A 431 -10.83 0.53 -0.09
CA LEU A 431 -11.76 0.33 1.02
C LEU A 431 -13.16 0.92 0.72
N SER A 432 -13.22 2.03 -0.01
CA SER A 432 -14.50 2.55 -0.50
C SER A 432 -15.18 1.56 -1.45
N TYR A 433 -14.44 0.89 -2.32
CA TYR A 433 -14.99 -0.14 -3.22
C TYR A 433 -15.52 -1.35 -2.45
N ARG A 434 -14.90 -1.68 -1.30
CA ARG A 434 -15.34 -2.76 -0.41
C ARG A 434 -16.55 -2.40 0.46
N GLY A 435 -16.88 -1.10 0.57
CA GLY A 435 -17.98 -0.61 1.38
C GLY A 435 -17.58 -0.07 2.76
N GLU A 436 -16.29 0.09 3.03
CA GLU A 436 -15.74 0.59 4.30
C GLU A 436 -15.42 2.08 4.23
N HIS A 437 -16.46 2.88 3.97
CA HIS A 437 -16.34 4.28 3.60
C HIS A 437 -15.72 5.16 4.69
N GLU A 438 -16.06 4.92 5.97
CA GLU A 438 -15.49 5.70 7.10
C GLU A 438 -13.99 5.41 7.28
N GLU A 439 -13.57 4.14 7.16
CA GLU A 439 -12.16 3.78 7.21
C GLU A 439 -11.40 4.36 6.01
N ALA A 440 -12.02 4.36 4.85
CA ALA A 440 -11.46 5.00 3.66
C ALA A 440 -11.17 6.49 3.89
N LEU A 441 -12.06 7.23 4.54
CA LEU A 441 -11.83 8.63 4.91
C LEU A 441 -10.67 8.78 5.92
N ARG A 442 -10.60 7.92 6.93
CA ARG A 442 -9.48 7.93 7.90
C ARG A 442 -8.12 7.70 7.22
N ARG A 443 -8.04 6.76 6.27
CA ARG A 443 -6.81 6.52 5.48
C ARG A 443 -6.47 7.68 4.56
N TRP A 444 -7.47 8.29 3.93
CA TRP A 444 -7.27 9.49 3.13
C TRP A 444 -6.76 10.66 3.99
N GLU A 445 -7.28 10.86 5.20
CA GLU A 445 -6.79 11.85 6.15
C GLU A 445 -5.33 11.57 6.55
N ARG A 446 -4.95 10.30 6.72
CA ARG A 446 -3.55 9.92 6.97
C ARG A 446 -2.65 10.36 5.83
N TYR A 447 -3.05 10.08 4.58
CA TYR A 447 -2.35 10.61 3.39
C TYR A 447 -2.22 12.14 3.46
N LYS A 448 -3.31 12.84 3.75
CA LYS A 448 -3.31 14.31 3.72
C LYS A 448 -2.41 14.92 4.80
N ARG A 449 -2.29 14.27 5.94
CA ARG A 449 -1.30 14.65 6.97
C ARG A 449 0.14 14.40 6.53
N LEU A 450 0.40 13.28 5.83
CA LEU A 450 1.74 12.97 5.31
C LEU A 450 2.16 13.94 4.21
N ALA A 451 1.29 14.22 3.27
CA ALA A 451 1.62 15.00 2.07
C ALA A 451 0.59 16.11 1.80
N PRO A 452 0.51 17.15 2.66
CA PRO A 452 -0.49 18.21 2.54
C PRO A 452 -0.39 19.01 1.24
N LEU A 453 0.82 19.13 0.69
CA LEU A 453 1.15 19.88 -0.53
C LEU A 453 1.72 18.95 -1.62
N HIS A 454 1.14 17.76 -1.79
CA HIS A 454 1.61 16.82 -2.81
C HIS A 454 1.57 17.47 -4.21
N PRO A 455 2.62 17.36 -5.05
CA PRO A 455 2.63 17.97 -6.40
C PRO A 455 1.46 17.54 -7.28
N HIS A 456 0.97 16.31 -7.08
CA HIS A 456 -0.18 15.77 -7.81
C HIS A 456 -1.43 15.65 -6.93
N ALA A 457 -1.65 16.66 -6.06
CA ALA A 457 -2.79 16.67 -5.11
C ALA A 457 -4.14 16.52 -5.82
N PHE A 458 -4.30 17.08 -7.02
CA PHE A 458 -5.54 16.93 -7.79
C PHE A 458 -5.95 15.47 -7.97
N PHE A 459 -4.99 14.58 -8.18
CA PHE A 459 -5.24 13.15 -8.34
C PHE A 459 -5.52 12.48 -7.00
N PHE A 460 -4.63 12.64 -6.03
CA PHE A 460 -4.73 11.98 -4.73
C PHE A 460 -5.90 12.51 -3.87
N ASP A 461 -6.16 13.82 -3.93
CA ASP A 461 -7.28 14.42 -3.20
C ASP A 461 -8.65 13.98 -3.75
N SER A 462 -8.70 13.59 -5.03
CA SER A 462 -9.94 13.09 -5.63
C SER A 462 -10.44 11.77 -5.02
N ALA A 463 -9.56 10.97 -4.42
CA ALA A 463 -9.92 9.67 -3.85
C ALA A 463 -10.97 9.77 -2.73
N ARG A 464 -11.05 10.91 -2.00
CA ARG A 464 -12.07 11.13 -0.97
C ARG A 464 -13.49 11.29 -1.52
N LEU A 465 -13.62 11.60 -2.82
CA LEU A 465 -14.94 11.86 -3.41
C LEU A 465 -15.83 10.62 -3.37
N VAL A 466 -15.25 9.42 -3.54
CA VAL A 466 -16.02 8.16 -3.54
C VAL A 466 -16.63 7.88 -2.17
N PRO A 467 -15.87 7.81 -1.06
CA PRO A 467 -16.46 7.55 0.24
C PRO A 467 -17.44 8.65 0.68
N LEU A 468 -17.18 9.91 0.34
CA LEU A 468 -18.13 10.99 0.61
C LEU A 468 -19.46 10.80 -0.14
N LEU A 469 -19.42 10.41 -1.43
CA LEU A 469 -20.61 10.11 -2.21
C LEU A 469 -21.42 8.98 -1.56
N LEU A 470 -20.74 7.87 -1.23
CA LEU A 470 -21.37 6.66 -0.72
C LEU A 470 -21.87 6.79 0.74
N LEU A 471 -21.35 7.77 1.48
CA LEU A 471 -21.88 8.23 2.78
C LEU A 471 -23.00 9.28 2.63
N SER A 472 -23.47 9.54 1.41
CA SER A 472 -24.47 10.58 1.11
C SER A 472 -24.08 12.01 1.53
N ARG A 473 -22.76 12.29 1.66
CA ARG A 473 -22.21 13.62 1.99
C ARG A 473 -22.05 14.45 0.71
N HIS A 474 -23.13 14.60 -0.06
CA HIS A 474 -23.10 15.11 -1.43
C HIS A 474 -22.63 16.57 -1.53
N GLU A 475 -22.93 17.43 -0.55
CA GLU A 475 -22.46 18.83 -0.52
C GLU A 475 -20.93 18.90 -0.35
N GLU A 476 -20.37 17.97 0.41
CA GLU A 476 -18.92 17.88 0.56
C GLU A 476 -18.25 17.33 -0.71
N VAL A 477 -18.92 16.43 -1.43
CA VAL A 477 -18.48 16.01 -2.77
C VAL A 477 -18.44 17.21 -3.72
N ASP A 478 -19.50 18.03 -3.77
CA ASP A 478 -19.53 19.23 -4.62
C ASP A 478 -18.37 20.17 -4.30
N SER A 479 -18.18 20.51 -3.01
CA SER A 479 -17.09 21.38 -2.57
C SER A 479 -15.72 20.82 -2.93
N ALA A 480 -15.50 19.54 -2.66
CA ALA A 480 -14.21 18.87 -2.92
C ALA A 480 -13.93 18.71 -4.41
N ALA A 481 -14.94 18.36 -5.21
CA ALA A 481 -14.80 18.20 -6.65
C ALA A 481 -14.46 19.53 -7.35
N ARG A 482 -15.07 20.64 -6.93
CA ARG A 482 -14.71 21.98 -7.41
C ARG A 482 -13.24 22.30 -7.16
N GLN A 483 -12.72 21.98 -5.97
CA GLN A 483 -11.31 22.21 -5.62
C GLN A 483 -10.38 21.38 -6.51
N VAL A 484 -10.65 20.08 -6.64
CA VAL A 484 -9.82 19.15 -7.41
C VAL A 484 -9.83 19.51 -8.90
N THR A 485 -11.00 19.81 -9.49
CA THR A 485 -11.13 20.16 -10.90
C THR A 485 -10.56 21.55 -11.23
N ALA A 486 -10.50 22.45 -10.24
CA ALA A 486 -9.80 23.74 -10.39
C ALA A 486 -8.28 23.55 -10.46
N LEU A 487 -7.72 22.55 -9.74
CA LEU A 487 -6.30 22.21 -9.83
C LEU A 487 -5.95 21.56 -11.18
N HIS A 488 -6.83 20.71 -11.70
CA HIS A 488 -6.61 20.03 -12.98
C HIS A 488 -7.91 19.71 -13.71
N ALA A 489 -8.27 20.55 -14.68
CA ALA A 489 -9.53 20.46 -15.42
C ALA A 489 -9.60 19.30 -16.44
N GLY A 490 -8.49 18.60 -16.72
CA GLY A 490 -8.41 17.48 -17.67
C GLY A 490 -8.62 16.11 -17.04
N PHE A 491 -8.76 16.02 -15.71
CA PHE A 491 -8.91 14.74 -15.01
C PHE A 491 -10.40 14.33 -14.96
N THR A 492 -10.78 13.23 -15.65
CA THR A 492 -12.19 12.85 -15.84
C THR A 492 -12.84 12.24 -14.59
N PHE A 493 -12.08 11.54 -13.75
CA PHE A 493 -12.60 10.82 -12.58
C PHE A 493 -13.43 11.71 -11.62
N PRO A 494 -12.95 12.88 -11.18
CA PRO A 494 -13.73 13.75 -10.29
C PRO A 494 -15.08 14.16 -10.86
N TYR A 495 -15.16 14.42 -12.17
CA TYR A 495 -16.41 14.82 -12.82
C TYR A 495 -17.47 13.73 -12.76
N LYS A 496 -17.10 12.46 -12.86
CA LYS A 496 -18.02 11.32 -12.77
C LYS A 496 -18.67 11.23 -11.38
N ILE A 497 -17.87 11.37 -10.32
CA ILE A 497 -18.36 11.32 -8.94
C ILE A 497 -19.15 12.59 -8.60
N TRP A 498 -18.67 13.76 -9.05
CA TRP A 498 -19.35 15.04 -8.88
C TRP A 498 -20.72 15.06 -9.55
N LEU A 499 -20.80 14.56 -10.80
CA LEU A 499 -22.05 14.47 -11.54
C LEU A 499 -23.09 13.65 -10.77
N SER A 500 -22.70 12.50 -10.22
CA SER A 500 -23.58 11.69 -9.38
C SER A 500 -24.07 12.44 -8.13
N ALA A 501 -23.18 13.16 -7.44
CA ALA A 501 -23.55 13.95 -6.27
C ALA A 501 -24.54 15.08 -6.61
N LEU A 502 -24.31 15.79 -7.71
CA LEU A 502 -25.23 16.85 -8.18
C LEU A 502 -26.61 16.30 -8.53
N GLY A 503 -26.67 15.09 -9.10
CA GLY A 503 -27.95 14.40 -9.34
C GLY A 503 -28.69 14.07 -8.07
N HIS A 504 -28.00 13.65 -7.00
CA HIS A 504 -28.60 13.45 -5.69
C HIS A 504 -29.07 14.75 -5.03
N LEU A 505 -28.33 15.83 -5.22
CA LEU A 505 -28.70 17.18 -4.72
C LEU A 505 -29.84 17.84 -5.52
N GLY A 506 -30.21 17.29 -6.68
CA GLY A 506 -31.19 17.91 -7.58
C GLY A 506 -30.70 19.20 -8.25
N ARG A 507 -29.38 19.45 -8.29
CA ARG A 507 -28.76 20.64 -8.90
C ARG A 507 -28.56 20.44 -10.40
N ILE A 508 -29.67 20.44 -11.15
CA ILE A 508 -29.69 20.04 -12.55
C ILE A 508 -28.86 20.98 -13.44
N GLU A 509 -28.93 22.31 -13.23
CA GLU A 509 -28.15 23.28 -14.01
C GLU A 509 -26.64 23.10 -13.86
N ASP A 510 -26.17 22.80 -12.63
CA ASP A 510 -24.75 22.51 -12.38
C ASP A 510 -24.37 21.15 -12.96
N ALA A 511 -25.25 20.15 -12.85
CA ALA A 511 -25.05 18.83 -13.44
C ALA A 511 -24.90 18.91 -14.97
N GLU A 512 -25.69 19.75 -15.67
CA GLU A 512 -25.57 19.96 -17.10
C GLU A 512 -24.19 20.52 -17.50
N LYS A 513 -23.65 21.48 -16.74
CA LYS A 513 -22.32 22.06 -16.98
C LYS A 513 -21.23 21.01 -16.79
N VAL A 514 -21.33 20.23 -15.70
CA VAL A 514 -20.37 19.15 -15.38
C VAL A 514 -20.43 18.05 -16.44
N ARG A 515 -21.63 17.63 -16.85
CA ARG A 515 -21.84 16.63 -17.90
C ARG A 515 -21.29 17.11 -19.25
N ALA A 516 -21.58 18.34 -19.65
CA ALA A 516 -21.04 18.92 -20.90
C ALA A 516 -19.50 18.89 -20.88
N ARG A 517 -18.87 19.23 -19.76
CA ARG A 517 -17.42 19.17 -19.63
C ARG A 517 -16.91 17.75 -19.72
N LEU A 518 -17.53 16.80 -19.02
CA LEU A 518 -17.16 15.37 -19.07
C LEU A 518 -17.26 14.82 -20.49
N SER A 519 -18.34 15.14 -21.22
CA SER A 519 -18.56 14.70 -22.60
C SER A 519 -17.49 15.22 -23.58
N THR A 520 -16.87 16.37 -23.32
CA THR A 520 -15.74 16.84 -24.16
C THR A 520 -14.47 16.03 -23.96
N MET A 521 -14.28 15.42 -22.80
CA MET A 521 -13.09 14.63 -22.43
C MET A 521 -13.28 13.14 -22.67
N GLU A 522 -14.48 12.63 -22.41
CA GLU A 522 -14.88 11.24 -22.56
C GLU A 522 -16.30 11.18 -23.19
N PRO A 523 -16.40 11.34 -24.52
CA PRO A 523 -17.68 11.43 -25.23
C PRO A 523 -18.57 10.20 -25.06
N ASP A 524 -17.96 9.04 -24.93
CA ASP A 524 -18.64 7.75 -24.86
C ASP A 524 -19.00 7.32 -23.43
N PHE A 525 -18.84 8.18 -22.42
CA PHE A 525 -19.19 7.83 -21.05
C PHE A 525 -20.71 7.88 -20.85
N ASP A 526 -21.30 6.73 -20.54
CA ASP A 526 -22.73 6.50 -20.32
C ASP A 526 -22.98 5.67 -19.03
N LEU A 527 -24.25 5.38 -18.74
CA LEU A 527 -24.63 4.57 -17.57
C LEU A 527 -24.12 3.12 -17.65
N SER A 528 -23.98 2.57 -18.85
CA SER A 528 -23.46 1.21 -19.05
C SER A 528 -21.98 1.15 -18.68
N LYS A 529 -21.19 2.08 -19.22
CA LYS A 529 -19.75 2.20 -18.88
C LYS A 529 -19.52 2.55 -17.41
N ALA A 530 -20.41 3.38 -16.82
CA ALA A 530 -20.35 3.69 -15.40
C ALA A 530 -20.52 2.43 -14.53
N ARG A 531 -21.42 1.51 -14.88
CA ARG A 531 -21.62 0.22 -14.22
C ARG A 531 -20.45 -0.74 -14.43
N GLU A 532 -20.02 -0.88 -15.68
CA GLU A 532 -18.94 -1.81 -16.07
C GLU A 532 -17.62 -1.50 -15.36
N ARG A 533 -17.28 -0.20 -15.25
CA ARG A 533 -15.98 0.25 -14.72
C ARG A 533 -15.97 0.48 -13.22
N ALA A 534 -17.14 0.52 -12.57
CA ALA A 534 -17.21 0.76 -11.13
C ALA A 534 -16.83 -0.51 -10.35
N PRO A 535 -15.76 -0.50 -9.56
CA PRO A 535 -15.27 -1.70 -8.87
C PRO A 535 -15.97 -1.93 -7.52
N PHE A 536 -17.17 -1.40 -7.33
CA PHE A 536 -17.92 -1.54 -6.08
C PHE A 536 -18.33 -2.99 -5.83
N GLN A 537 -18.05 -3.47 -4.62
CA GLN A 537 -18.39 -4.85 -4.23
C GLN A 537 -19.83 -4.98 -3.68
N ARG A 538 -20.46 -3.87 -3.31
CA ARG A 538 -21.81 -3.84 -2.78
C ARG A 538 -22.74 -3.24 -3.82
N ASP A 539 -23.82 -3.95 -4.15
CA ASP A 539 -24.84 -3.48 -5.11
C ASP A 539 -25.45 -2.14 -4.68
N VAL A 540 -25.63 -1.93 -3.37
CA VAL A 540 -26.19 -0.67 -2.85
C VAL A 540 -25.30 0.53 -3.19
N ASP A 541 -23.98 0.37 -3.20
CA ASP A 541 -23.02 1.42 -3.52
C ASP A 541 -23.04 1.71 -5.03
N LEU A 542 -23.07 0.65 -5.85
CA LEU A 542 -23.18 0.77 -7.29
C LEU A 542 -24.49 1.47 -7.69
N GLU A 543 -25.62 1.03 -7.12
CA GLU A 543 -26.92 1.63 -7.42
C GLU A 543 -27.02 3.07 -6.94
N HIS A 544 -26.43 3.42 -5.78
CA HIS A 544 -26.35 4.79 -5.32
C HIS A 544 -25.59 5.68 -6.31
N TYR A 545 -24.42 5.24 -6.76
CA TYR A 545 -23.61 5.96 -7.75
C TYR A 545 -24.36 6.16 -9.06
N VAL A 546 -24.92 5.09 -9.61
CA VAL A 546 -25.64 5.11 -10.91
C VAL A 546 -26.94 5.90 -10.83
N LEU A 547 -27.68 5.82 -9.73
CA LEU A 547 -28.90 6.61 -9.51
C LEU A 547 -28.61 8.13 -9.54
N GLY A 548 -27.51 8.54 -8.92
CA GLY A 548 -27.08 9.94 -8.98
C GLY A 548 -26.78 10.38 -10.40
N LEU A 549 -26.02 9.58 -11.17
CA LEU A 549 -25.73 9.86 -12.59
C LEU A 549 -27.00 9.96 -13.44
N LYS A 550 -27.93 9.03 -13.25
CA LYS A 550 -29.22 9.05 -13.95
C LYS A 550 -30.04 10.31 -13.62
N ARG A 551 -30.10 10.71 -12.34
CA ARG A 551 -30.76 11.95 -11.92
C ARG A 551 -30.12 13.21 -12.49
N ALA A 552 -28.80 13.16 -12.74
CA ALA A 552 -28.03 14.22 -13.41
C ALA A 552 -28.20 14.24 -14.93
N GLY A 553 -29.06 13.39 -15.50
CA GLY A 553 -29.37 13.33 -16.92
C GLY A 553 -28.33 12.58 -17.78
N LEU A 554 -27.52 11.70 -17.18
CA LEU A 554 -26.72 10.75 -17.95
C LEU A 554 -27.62 9.59 -18.41
N VAL A 555 -27.52 9.19 -19.64
CA VAL A 555 -28.31 8.12 -20.27
C VAL A 555 -27.48 6.89 -20.61
#